data_4ee43d6f916fec6cc0137689b704def7
#
_entry.id   4ee43d6f916fec6cc0137689b704def7
#
_cell.length_a   1.000
_cell.length_b   1.000
_cell.length_c   1.000
_cell.angle_alpha   90.00
_cell.angle_beta   90.00
_cell.angle_gamma   90.00
#
_symmetry.space_group_name_H-M   'P 1'
#
loop_
_entity.id
_entity.type
_entity.pdbx_description
1 polymer ?
#
loop_
_entity_poly.entity_id
_entity_poly.type
_entity_poly.pdbx_seq_one_letter_code
_entity_poly.pdbx_strand_id
1 'polypeptide(L)'
;ISITSIFLYFSFIMIAFIIECAKFNIPIQLFPMLKIAGLNCMIMGAFIGITLMLCVIFKHTAIVVGAMSLFTFSGPLIYMMTWDNMSTQSWRVLTYLKINPMYYWMNTCSYNMINNLEINILIYFVGTVIITFLVSALILRKQEIR
;
A
#
# COMPACT_ATOMS: atom_id res chain seq x y z
N ILE A 1 -1.82 -18.30 -1.45
CA ILE A 1 -0.62 -17.51 -1.85
C ILE A 1 -0.66 -16.12 -1.22
N SER A 2 -1.77 -15.37 -1.33
CA SER A 2 -1.84 -13.99 -0.80
C SER A 2 -1.72 -13.90 0.73
N ILE A 3 -2.32 -14.82 1.48
CA ILE A 3 -2.26 -14.84 2.95
C ILE A 3 -0.83 -15.17 3.42
N THR A 4 -0.18 -16.14 2.78
CA THR A 4 1.21 -16.50 3.08
C THR A 4 2.16 -15.35 2.78
N SER A 5 1.95 -14.59 1.72
CA SER A 5 2.76 -13.42 1.37
C SER A 5 2.63 -12.30 2.42
N ILE A 6 1.41 -12.03 2.90
CA ILE A 6 1.17 -11.05 3.97
C ILE A 6 1.85 -11.49 5.26
N PHE A 7 1.74 -12.77 5.62
CA PHE A 7 2.36 -13.31 6.83
C PHE A 7 3.89 -13.25 6.77
N LEU A 8 4.50 -13.60 5.64
CA LEU A 8 5.93 -13.48 5.41
C LEU A 8 6.39 -12.03 5.50
N TYR A 9 5.65 -11.11 4.89
CA TYR A 9 5.95 -9.69 4.94
C TYR A 9 5.87 -9.14 6.38
N PHE A 10 4.85 -9.52 7.14
CA PHE A 10 4.72 -9.17 8.55
C PHE A 10 5.91 -9.67 9.36
N SER A 11 6.27 -10.95 9.20
CA SER A 11 7.42 -11.55 9.90
C SER A 11 8.73 -10.84 9.56
N PHE A 12 8.93 -10.49 8.29
CA PHE A 12 10.12 -9.77 7.84
C PHE A 12 10.23 -8.38 8.49
N ILE A 13 9.13 -7.62 8.54
CA ILE A 13 9.11 -6.30 9.20
C ILE A 13 9.44 -6.45 10.68
N MET A 14 8.85 -7.42 11.39
CA MET A 14 9.11 -7.64 12.81
C MET A 14 10.58 -7.98 13.07
N ILE A 15 11.18 -8.84 12.26
CA ILE A 15 12.60 -9.18 12.37
C ILE A 15 13.48 -7.95 12.12
N ALA A 16 13.19 -7.16 11.07
CA ALA A 16 13.94 -5.94 10.77
C ALA A 16 13.90 -4.94 11.95
N PHE A 17 12.72 -4.72 12.55
CA PHE A 17 12.60 -3.88 13.73
C PHE A 17 13.42 -4.37 14.93
N ILE A 18 13.39 -5.69 15.20
CA ILE A 18 14.17 -6.26 16.31
C ILE A 18 15.67 -6.05 16.08
N ILE A 19 16.14 -6.26 14.86
CA ILE A 19 17.56 -6.06 14.50
C ILE A 19 17.95 -4.59 14.66
N GLU A 20 17.11 -3.64 14.23
CA GLU A 20 17.40 -2.22 14.38
C GLU A 20 17.40 -1.78 15.85
N CYS A 21 16.43 -2.22 16.65
CA CYS A 21 16.41 -1.95 18.08
C CYS A 21 17.68 -2.48 18.77
N ALA A 22 18.12 -3.69 18.43
CA ALA A 22 19.34 -4.26 18.97
C ALA A 22 20.60 -3.47 18.56
N LYS A 23 20.67 -3.03 17.30
CA LYS A 23 21.80 -2.25 16.76
C LYS A 23 21.96 -0.90 17.44
N PHE A 24 20.84 -0.23 17.78
CA PHE A 24 20.86 1.12 18.37
C PHE A 24 20.66 1.10 19.88
N ASN A 25 20.64 -0.07 20.54
CA ASN A 25 20.38 -0.23 21.98
C ASN A 25 19.07 0.46 22.44
N ILE A 26 18.05 0.47 21.57
CA ILE A 26 16.75 1.06 21.87
C ILE A 26 15.89 -0.01 22.56
N PRO A 27 15.16 0.32 23.65
CA PRO A 27 14.26 -0.63 24.28
C PRO A 27 13.16 -1.06 23.31
N ILE A 28 12.95 -2.37 23.18
CA ILE A 28 11.92 -2.94 22.28
C ILE A 28 10.54 -2.58 22.83
N GLN A 29 9.83 -1.74 22.12
CA GLN A 29 8.45 -1.37 22.40
C GLN A 29 7.51 -2.19 21.49
N LEU A 30 6.96 -3.27 22.00
CA LEU A 30 6.13 -4.21 21.21
C LEU A 30 4.88 -3.55 20.61
N PHE A 31 4.20 -2.68 21.35
CA PHE A 31 2.95 -2.08 20.89
C PHE A 31 3.13 -1.17 19.66
N PRO A 32 4.05 -0.20 19.63
CA PRO A 32 4.34 0.58 18.42
C PRO A 32 4.81 -0.27 17.25
N MET A 33 5.60 -1.30 17.51
CA MET A 33 6.08 -2.21 16.47
C MET A 33 4.93 -2.98 15.81
N LEU A 34 4.04 -3.58 16.62
CA LEU A 34 2.85 -4.28 16.10
C LEU A 34 1.93 -3.36 15.32
N LYS A 35 1.76 -2.12 15.78
CA LYS A 35 0.96 -1.10 15.11
C LYS A 35 1.50 -0.78 13.73
N ILE A 36 2.78 -0.44 13.62
CA ILE A 36 3.43 -0.13 12.33
C ILE A 36 3.40 -1.35 11.40
N ALA A 37 3.70 -2.54 11.92
CA ALA A 37 3.63 -3.77 11.14
C ALA A 37 2.22 -4.04 10.63
N GLY A 38 1.20 -3.85 11.45
CA GLY A 38 -0.22 -3.98 11.07
C GLY A 38 -0.62 -3.01 9.97
N LEU A 39 -0.24 -1.72 10.08
CA LEU A 39 -0.50 -0.72 9.06
C LEU A 39 0.17 -1.07 7.73
N ASN A 40 1.42 -1.52 7.76
CA ASN A 40 2.12 -1.96 6.56
C ASN A 40 1.47 -3.20 5.92
N CYS A 41 0.96 -4.13 6.71
CA CYS A 41 0.20 -5.26 6.19
C CYS A 41 -1.11 -4.83 5.50
N MET A 42 -1.81 -3.82 6.01
CA MET A 42 -2.99 -3.25 5.35
C MET A 42 -2.63 -2.62 3.99
N ILE A 43 -1.54 -1.87 3.93
CA ILE A 43 -1.03 -1.29 2.68
C ILE A 43 -0.69 -2.39 1.67
N MET A 44 0.00 -3.44 2.12
CA MET A 44 0.32 -4.60 1.27
C MET A 44 -0.93 -5.33 0.80
N GLY A 45 -1.94 -5.47 1.66
CA GLY A 45 -3.25 -6.03 1.30
C GLY A 45 -3.97 -5.23 0.22
N ALA A 46 -3.94 -3.89 0.31
CA ALA A 46 -4.48 -3.01 -0.74
C ALA A 46 -3.73 -3.19 -2.07
N PHE A 47 -2.40 -3.33 -2.03
CA PHE A 47 -1.57 -3.60 -3.20
C PHE A 47 -1.96 -4.91 -3.90
N ILE A 48 -2.11 -5.97 -3.11
CA ILE A 48 -2.55 -7.28 -3.60
C ILE A 48 -3.95 -7.18 -4.22
N GLY A 49 -4.88 -6.47 -3.57
CA GLY A 49 -6.23 -6.25 -4.09
C GLY A 49 -6.23 -5.58 -5.47
N ILE A 50 -5.46 -4.50 -5.63
CA ILE A 50 -5.32 -3.80 -6.92
C ILE A 50 -4.72 -4.73 -7.97
N THR A 51 -3.68 -5.50 -7.62
CA THR A 51 -3.03 -6.44 -8.55
C THR A 51 -4.02 -7.51 -9.02
N LEU A 52 -4.80 -8.10 -8.12
CA LEU A 52 -5.81 -9.10 -8.46
C LEU A 52 -6.89 -8.52 -9.36
N MET A 53 -7.36 -7.30 -9.08
CA MET A 53 -8.32 -6.61 -9.95
C MET A 53 -7.75 -6.43 -11.36
N LEU A 54 -6.51 -5.98 -11.49
CA LEU A 54 -5.84 -5.83 -12.78
C LEU A 54 -5.67 -7.18 -13.50
N CYS A 55 -5.41 -8.28 -12.79
CA CYS A 55 -5.37 -9.62 -13.39
C CYS A 55 -6.72 -10.06 -13.97
N VAL A 56 -7.82 -9.64 -13.35
CA VAL A 56 -9.17 -9.92 -13.87
C VAL A 56 -9.50 -9.06 -15.10
N ILE A 57 -9.03 -7.81 -15.11
CA ILE A 57 -9.24 -6.88 -16.24
C ILE A 57 -8.37 -7.27 -17.44
N PHE A 58 -7.08 -7.46 -17.19
CA PHE A 58 -6.08 -7.75 -18.21
C PHE A 58 -5.72 -9.23 -18.17
N LYS A 59 -6.10 -9.96 -19.22
CA LYS A 59 -5.80 -11.41 -19.35
C LYS A 59 -4.30 -11.72 -19.60
N HIS A 60 -3.47 -10.69 -19.79
CA HIS A 60 -2.05 -10.82 -20.08
C HIS A 60 -1.20 -10.40 -18.88
N THR A 61 -0.45 -11.34 -18.32
CA THR A 61 0.42 -11.11 -17.13
C THR A 61 1.43 -10.00 -17.36
N ALA A 62 2.01 -9.88 -18.56
CA ALA A 62 2.98 -8.84 -18.87
C ALA A 62 2.41 -7.42 -18.72
N ILE A 63 1.14 -7.22 -19.13
CA ILE A 63 0.47 -5.92 -18.99
C ILE A 63 0.24 -5.60 -17.50
N VAL A 64 -0.18 -6.58 -16.70
CA VAL A 64 -0.39 -6.41 -15.27
C VAL A 64 0.91 -6.05 -14.56
N VAL A 65 1.99 -6.78 -14.85
CA VAL A 65 3.32 -6.51 -14.27
C VAL A 65 3.81 -5.12 -14.67
N GLY A 66 3.71 -4.75 -15.94
CA GLY A 66 4.10 -3.43 -16.42
C GLY A 66 3.29 -2.31 -15.77
N ALA A 67 1.97 -2.43 -15.71
CA ALA A 67 1.10 -1.44 -15.08
C ALA A 67 1.39 -1.30 -13.58
N MET A 68 1.56 -2.42 -12.87
CA MET A 68 1.89 -2.39 -11.44
C MET A 68 3.29 -1.82 -11.18
N SER A 69 4.27 -2.12 -12.02
CA SER A 69 5.61 -1.53 -11.91
C SER A 69 5.55 -0.01 -12.08
N LEU A 70 4.89 0.48 -13.13
CA LEU A 70 4.71 1.91 -13.34
C LEU A 70 3.97 2.57 -12.17
N PHE A 71 2.90 1.96 -11.68
CA PHE A 71 2.12 2.47 -10.55
C PHE A 71 2.95 2.52 -9.27
N THR A 72 3.76 1.50 -9.01
CA THR A 72 4.64 1.40 -7.84
C THR A 72 5.75 2.45 -7.88
N PHE A 73 6.44 2.60 -9.00
CA PHE A 73 7.56 3.52 -9.10
C PHE A 73 7.15 4.99 -9.24
N SER A 74 6.01 5.27 -9.87
CA SER A 74 5.54 6.66 -10.04
C SER A 74 5.17 7.33 -8.71
N GLY A 75 4.65 6.60 -7.73
CA GLY A 75 4.31 7.14 -6.43
C GLY A 75 5.48 7.77 -5.70
N PRO A 76 6.57 7.01 -5.41
CA PRO A 76 7.77 7.55 -4.78
C PRO A 76 8.42 8.70 -5.54
N LEU A 77 8.49 8.60 -6.88
CA LEU A 77 9.06 9.66 -7.70
C LEU A 77 8.29 10.98 -7.55
N ILE A 78 6.98 10.94 -7.70
CA ILE A 78 6.14 12.13 -7.54
C ILE A 78 6.20 12.64 -6.10
N TYR A 79 6.21 11.76 -5.11
CA TYR A 79 6.32 12.12 -3.71
C TYR A 79 7.63 12.87 -3.43
N MET A 80 8.76 12.36 -3.91
CA MET A 80 10.07 13.01 -3.75
C MET A 80 10.13 14.37 -4.43
N MET A 81 9.55 14.50 -5.63
CA MET A 81 9.54 15.77 -6.38
C MET A 81 8.62 16.82 -5.75
N THR A 82 7.64 16.41 -4.97
CA THR A 82 6.63 17.32 -4.41
C THR A 82 6.79 17.57 -2.93
N TRP A 83 7.74 16.90 -2.25
CA TRP A 83 7.91 16.95 -0.81
C TRP A 83 8.02 18.36 -0.24
N ASP A 84 8.89 19.19 -0.82
CA ASP A 84 9.15 20.55 -0.33
C ASP A 84 7.98 21.51 -0.57
N ASN A 85 7.08 21.18 -1.48
CA ASN A 85 5.97 22.03 -1.93
C ASN A 85 4.59 21.38 -1.77
N MET A 86 4.45 20.41 -0.85
CA MET A 86 3.20 19.63 -0.69
C MET A 86 1.97 20.53 -0.43
N SER A 87 2.13 21.64 0.31
CA SER A 87 1.04 22.56 0.64
C SER A 87 0.55 23.38 -0.57
N THR A 88 1.40 23.56 -1.58
CA THR A 88 1.12 24.37 -2.78
C THR A 88 0.78 23.54 -4.00
N GLN A 89 0.86 22.20 -3.89
CA GLN A 89 0.60 21.30 -4.99
C GLN A 89 -0.86 21.30 -5.44
N SER A 90 -1.05 21.10 -6.74
CA SER A 90 -2.35 20.90 -7.35
C SER A 90 -3.10 19.75 -6.66
N TRP A 91 -4.38 19.93 -6.38
CA TRP A 91 -5.25 18.90 -5.80
C TRP A 91 -5.23 17.58 -6.61
N ARG A 92 -4.99 17.65 -7.93
CA ARG A 92 -4.89 16.47 -8.81
C ARG A 92 -3.69 15.60 -8.45
N VAL A 93 -2.53 16.22 -8.21
CA VAL A 93 -1.30 15.52 -7.82
C VAL A 93 -1.48 14.88 -6.44
N LEU A 94 -2.05 15.62 -5.49
CA LEU A 94 -2.34 15.09 -4.14
C LEU A 94 -3.34 13.93 -4.18
N THR A 95 -4.37 14.02 -5.03
CA THR A 95 -5.34 12.93 -5.20
C THR A 95 -4.68 11.68 -5.78
N TYR A 96 -3.85 11.84 -6.81
CA TYR A 96 -3.09 10.72 -7.38
C TYR A 96 -2.18 10.05 -6.35
N LEU A 97 -1.44 10.84 -5.56
CA LEU A 97 -0.59 10.32 -4.49
C LEU A 97 -1.40 9.54 -3.44
N LYS A 98 -2.55 10.06 -3.02
CA LYS A 98 -3.42 9.40 -2.04
C LYS A 98 -4.06 8.10 -2.57
N ILE A 99 -4.22 7.95 -3.87
CA ILE A 99 -4.70 6.70 -4.48
C ILE A 99 -3.58 5.65 -4.52
N ASN A 100 -2.32 6.06 -4.59
CA ASN A 100 -1.19 5.16 -4.66
C ASN A 100 -0.82 4.61 -3.27
N PRO A 101 -0.82 3.28 -3.03
CA PRO A 101 -0.49 2.72 -1.73
C PRO A 101 0.94 3.02 -1.28
N MET A 102 1.86 3.31 -2.21
CA MET A 102 3.23 3.71 -1.89
C MET A 102 3.31 5.03 -1.13
N TYR A 103 2.35 5.94 -1.32
CA TYR A 103 2.24 7.16 -0.53
C TYR A 103 2.11 6.86 0.97
N TYR A 104 1.24 5.93 1.33
CA TYR A 104 1.03 5.53 2.72
C TYR A 104 2.25 4.78 3.27
N TRP A 105 2.84 3.90 2.46
CA TRP A 105 4.04 3.18 2.85
C TRP A 105 5.21 4.11 3.16
N MET A 106 5.47 5.10 2.33
CA MET A 106 6.53 6.09 2.56
C MET A 106 6.25 6.93 3.81
N ASN A 107 5.00 7.27 4.08
CA ASN A 107 4.63 8.02 5.29
C ASN A 107 4.73 7.18 6.57
N THR A 108 4.56 5.86 6.51
CA THR A 108 4.81 4.97 7.66
C THR A 108 6.30 4.81 7.96
N CYS A 109 7.15 4.94 6.95
CA CYS A 109 8.61 4.87 7.09
C CYS A 109 9.24 6.21 7.47
N SER A 110 8.53 7.33 7.30
CA SER A 110 9.02 8.67 7.65
C SER A 110 8.58 9.06 9.05
N TYR A 111 9.48 9.72 9.80
CA TYR A 111 9.20 10.20 11.17
C TYR A 111 8.13 11.31 11.21
N ASN A 112 7.84 11.93 10.08
CA ASN A 112 6.80 12.94 9.93
C ASN A 112 5.44 12.27 9.71
N MET A 113 4.89 11.70 10.77
CA MET A 113 3.54 11.15 10.71
C MET A 113 2.54 12.27 10.42
N ILE A 114 1.84 12.14 9.30
CA ILE A 114 0.67 12.95 9.01
C ILE A 114 -0.37 12.70 10.09
N ASN A 115 -0.94 13.75 10.67
CA ASN A 115 -2.02 13.63 11.62
C ASN A 115 -3.13 12.71 11.04
N ASN A 116 -3.58 11.75 11.82
CA ASN A 116 -4.58 10.75 11.44
C ASN A 116 -4.16 9.76 10.33
N LEU A 117 -2.84 9.52 10.16
CA LEU A 117 -2.34 8.56 9.17
C LEU A 117 -3.00 7.18 9.30
N GLU A 118 -3.21 6.71 10.51
CA GLU A 118 -3.81 5.40 10.81
C GLU A 118 -5.24 5.29 10.26
N ILE A 119 -6.06 6.30 10.53
CA ILE A 119 -7.43 6.35 10.05
C ILE A 119 -7.45 6.42 8.51
N ASN A 120 -6.56 7.21 7.93
CA ASN A 120 -6.46 7.34 6.48
C ASN A 120 -6.05 6.02 5.82
N ILE A 121 -5.11 5.26 6.40
CA ILE A 121 -4.71 3.94 5.91
C ILE A 121 -5.87 2.94 6.02
N LEU A 122 -6.60 2.94 7.14
CA LEU A 122 -7.74 2.05 7.33
C LEU A 122 -8.85 2.35 6.31
N ILE A 123 -9.21 3.61 6.13
CA ILE A 123 -10.21 4.03 5.13
C ILE A 123 -9.75 3.64 3.73
N TYR A 124 -8.49 3.87 3.41
CA TYR A 124 -7.91 3.51 2.13
C TYR A 124 -7.98 2.00 1.89
N PHE A 125 -7.57 1.19 2.87
CA PHE A 125 -7.59 -0.27 2.77
C PHE A 125 -9.01 -0.79 2.56
N VAL A 126 -9.97 -0.38 3.39
CA VAL A 126 -11.37 -0.79 3.26
C VAL A 126 -11.95 -0.36 1.91
N GLY A 127 -11.71 0.88 1.51
CA GLY A 127 -12.15 1.40 0.22
C GLY A 127 -11.59 0.63 -0.96
N THR A 128 -10.29 0.33 -0.95
CA THR A 128 -9.65 -0.46 -2.02
C THR A 128 -10.19 -1.88 -2.07
N VAL A 129 -10.37 -2.55 -0.94
CA VAL A 129 -10.95 -3.91 -0.89
C VAL A 129 -12.36 -3.92 -1.48
N ILE A 130 -13.21 -2.98 -1.09
CA ILE A 130 -14.59 -2.89 -1.61
C ILE A 130 -14.57 -2.64 -3.11
N ILE A 131 -13.81 -1.66 -3.59
CA ILE A 131 -13.76 -1.31 -5.01
C ILE A 131 -13.21 -2.48 -5.85
N THR A 132 -12.10 -3.08 -5.42
CA THR A 132 -11.48 -4.19 -6.15
C THR A 132 -12.39 -5.40 -6.21
N PHE A 133 -13.11 -5.70 -5.12
CA PHE A 133 -14.09 -6.78 -5.08
C PHE A 133 -15.28 -6.52 -6.02
N LEU A 134 -15.88 -5.33 -5.95
CA LEU A 134 -17.02 -4.97 -6.79
C LEU A 134 -16.66 -4.99 -8.29
N VAL A 135 -15.53 -4.39 -8.66
CA VAL A 135 -15.09 -4.37 -10.06
C VAL A 135 -14.79 -5.77 -10.56
N SER A 136 -14.10 -6.59 -9.77
CA SER A 136 -13.79 -7.97 -10.14
C SER A 136 -15.06 -8.82 -10.29
N ALA A 137 -16.02 -8.69 -9.37
CA ALA A 137 -17.29 -9.41 -9.44
C ALA A 137 -18.13 -9.02 -10.66
N LEU A 138 -18.19 -7.72 -10.99
CA LEU A 138 -18.92 -7.24 -12.18
C LEU A 138 -18.31 -7.77 -13.47
N ILE A 139 -16.99 -7.81 -13.57
CA ILE A 139 -16.30 -8.30 -14.78
C ILE A 139 -16.49 -9.80 -14.93
N LEU A 140 -16.31 -10.58 -13.85
CA LEU A 140 -16.49 -12.03 -13.88
C LEU A 140 -17.92 -12.39 -14.25
N ARG A 141 -18.92 -11.75 -13.65
CA ARG A 141 -20.33 -11.94 -14.00
C ARG A 141 -20.62 -11.68 -15.49
N LYS A 142 -19.99 -10.65 -16.06
CA LYS A 142 -20.15 -10.35 -17.51
C LYS A 142 -19.45 -11.37 -18.40
N GLN A 143 -18.44 -12.08 -17.90
CA GLN A 143 -17.74 -13.13 -18.65
C GLN A 143 -18.51 -14.46 -18.62
N GLU A 144 -19.22 -14.76 -17.53
CA GLU A 144 -20.03 -15.98 -17.41
C GLU A 144 -21.31 -15.96 -18.28
N ILE A 145 -21.80 -14.75 -18.63
CA ILE A 145 -23.02 -14.58 -19.44
C ILE A 145 -22.72 -14.67 -20.97
N ARG A 146 -21.45 -14.78 -21.35
CA ARG A 146 -21.02 -14.96 -22.74
C ARG A 146 -20.57 -16.38 -23.01
#